data_77701ae20c6cf2179bcc475442a8aed8
#
_entry.id   77701ae20c6cf2179bcc475442a8aed8
#
_cell.length_a   1.000
_cell.length_b   1.000
_cell.length_c   1.000
_cell.angle_alpha   90.00
_cell.angle_beta   90.00
_cell.angle_gamma   90.00
#
_symmetry.space_group_name_H-M   'P 1'
#
loop_
_entity.id
_entity.type
_entity.pdbx_description
1 polymer ?
#
loop_
_entity_poly.entity_id
_entity_poly.type
_entity_poly.pdbx_seq_one_letter_code
_entity_poly.pdbx_strand_id
1 'polypeptide(L)'
;MTKPKNVTSPLSEVFSFSTLGFKAGMTHILRDVNRPKAKLDKKETVEAVTIIETPPLKVVGLVGYIETPRGLRALATVWANHLDQGTMRRFYKNWMNSKNKKAFSRYQAENAKDPKRVEVQLNRIRKYCTVVRAIAHTQHNLMTNLRQKKNNVFEVQINGGSIADKVNFGYGFFEKELRIDQVFGEQELIDVVGVTKGHGFG
;
A
#
# COMPACT_ATOMS: atom_id res chain seq x y z
N MET A 1 -2.84 6.93 -11.08
CA MET A 1 -1.41 7.34 -10.98
C MET A 1 -1.36 8.50 -9.99
N THR A 2 -0.95 8.24 -8.77
CA THR A 2 -0.70 9.29 -7.79
C THR A 2 0.52 10.07 -8.23
N LYS A 3 0.37 11.37 -8.51
CA LYS A 3 1.52 12.24 -8.73
C LYS A 3 2.37 12.22 -7.45
N PRO A 4 3.69 12.01 -7.55
CA PRO A 4 4.54 12.16 -6.38
C PRO A 4 4.42 13.60 -5.88
N LYS A 5 4.16 13.78 -4.59
CA LYS A 5 4.37 15.09 -3.96
C LYS A 5 5.80 15.54 -4.26
N ASN A 6 5.96 16.70 -4.86
CA ASN A 6 7.22 17.44 -4.78
C ASN A 6 7.34 17.98 -3.36
N VAL A 7 7.59 17.08 -2.41
CA VAL A 7 8.01 17.48 -1.08
C VAL A 7 9.49 17.76 -1.20
N THR A 8 9.84 19.01 -1.06
CA THR A 8 11.20 19.48 -0.72
C THR A 8 11.54 19.06 0.72
N SER A 9 11.41 17.77 1.03
CA SER A 9 12.03 17.17 2.19
C SER A 9 13.47 16.84 1.84
N PRO A 10 14.40 16.95 2.78
CA PRO A 10 15.79 16.60 2.51
C PRO A 10 15.83 15.18 1.89
N LEU A 11 16.60 15.03 0.83
CA LEU A 11 16.75 13.80 0.00
C LEU A 11 17.12 12.53 0.80
N SER A 12 17.22 12.62 2.11
CA SER A 12 17.69 11.60 3.04
C SER A 12 16.60 10.72 3.67
N GLU A 13 15.33 11.15 3.69
CA GLU A 13 14.28 10.37 4.34
C GLU A 13 13.55 9.47 3.34
N VAL A 14 13.43 8.20 3.72
CA VAL A 14 12.70 7.18 2.95
C VAL A 14 11.23 7.19 3.38
N PHE A 15 10.31 7.26 2.43
CA PHE A 15 8.89 7.33 2.71
C PHE A 15 8.03 6.57 1.68
N SER A 16 6.84 6.19 2.09
CA SER A 16 5.83 5.52 1.27
C SER A 16 4.51 6.30 1.35
N PHE A 17 3.80 6.47 0.22
CA PHE A 17 2.72 7.45 0.12
C PHE A 17 1.35 6.92 -0.22
N SER A 18 1.13 5.64 -0.27
CA SER A 18 -0.15 5.15 -0.76
C SER A 18 -0.80 4.21 0.23
N THR A 19 -2.07 4.44 0.48
CA THR A 19 -2.92 3.51 1.23
C THR A 19 -4.16 3.15 0.41
N LEU A 20 -4.91 2.17 0.84
CA LEU A 20 -6.16 1.74 0.23
C LEU A 20 -7.28 1.79 1.26
N GLY A 21 -8.32 2.55 0.94
CA GLY A 21 -9.50 2.70 1.77
C GLY A 21 -10.77 2.23 1.06
N PHE A 22 -11.82 2.04 1.82
CA PHE A 22 -13.14 1.64 1.36
C PHE A 22 -14.13 2.77 1.60
N LYS A 23 -14.80 3.24 0.56
CA LYS A 23 -15.83 4.25 0.68
C LYS A 23 -17.02 3.65 1.43
N ALA A 24 -17.25 4.10 2.66
CA ALA A 24 -18.37 3.65 3.50
C ALA A 24 -19.67 4.40 3.19
N GLY A 25 -19.58 5.70 2.95
CA GLY A 25 -20.74 6.53 2.68
C GLY A 25 -20.41 8.00 2.61
N MET A 26 -21.44 8.82 2.62
CA MET A 26 -21.34 10.27 2.65
C MET A 26 -22.21 10.83 3.78
N THR A 27 -21.75 11.92 4.37
CA THR A 27 -22.49 12.71 5.36
C THR A 27 -22.14 14.18 5.19
N HIS A 28 -22.65 15.04 6.05
CA HIS A 28 -22.28 16.44 6.13
C HIS A 28 -21.80 16.77 7.53
N ILE A 29 -20.88 17.69 7.61
CA ILE A 29 -20.32 18.19 8.87
C ILE A 29 -20.49 19.69 8.95
N LEU A 30 -20.66 20.19 10.16
CA LEU A 30 -20.61 21.60 10.49
C LEU A 30 -19.18 21.94 10.91
N ARG A 31 -18.56 22.91 10.29
CA ARG A 31 -17.23 23.39 10.67
C ARG A 31 -17.08 24.89 10.57
N ASP A 32 -16.18 25.44 11.37
CA ASP A 32 -15.75 26.83 11.24
C ASP A 32 -14.73 26.98 10.12
N VAL A 33 -14.99 27.90 9.21
CA VAL A 33 -14.08 28.21 8.11
C VAL A 33 -13.00 29.17 8.60
N ASN A 34 -11.76 28.73 8.57
CA ASN A 34 -10.60 29.58 8.85
C ASN A 34 -9.86 29.87 7.53
N ARG A 35 -10.36 30.85 6.78
CA ARG A 35 -9.75 31.34 5.53
C ARG A 35 -9.63 32.86 5.57
N PRO A 36 -8.47 33.39 5.98
CA PRO A 36 -8.23 34.83 6.05
C PRO A 36 -8.56 35.50 4.70
N LYS A 37 -9.27 36.64 4.72
CA LYS A 37 -9.73 37.41 3.57
C LYS A 37 -10.89 36.79 2.76
N ALA A 38 -11.49 35.69 3.16
CA ALA A 38 -12.70 35.15 2.55
C ALA A 38 -13.96 35.73 3.22
N LYS A 39 -15.06 35.87 2.44
CA LYS A 39 -16.37 36.33 2.97
C LYS A 39 -16.96 35.37 4.03
N LEU A 40 -16.49 34.12 4.06
CA LEU A 40 -16.91 33.07 4.97
C LEU A 40 -15.93 32.84 6.13
N ASP A 41 -14.92 33.70 6.28
CA ASP A 41 -13.95 33.56 7.39
C ASP A 41 -14.67 33.65 8.73
N LYS A 42 -14.34 32.73 9.65
CA LYS A 42 -14.93 32.60 11.01
C LYS A 42 -16.45 32.37 11.02
N LYS A 43 -17.02 31.87 9.92
CA LYS A 43 -18.44 31.47 9.89
C LYS A 43 -18.56 29.96 9.89
N GLU A 44 -19.60 29.48 10.56
CA GLU A 44 -20.01 28.09 10.50
C GLU A 44 -20.56 27.76 9.11
N THR A 45 -20.06 26.68 8.52
CA THR A 45 -20.55 26.18 7.23
C THR A 45 -20.81 24.70 7.29
N VAL A 46 -21.85 24.26 6.59
CA VAL A 46 -22.17 22.85 6.40
C VAL A 46 -21.49 22.38 5.13
N GLU A 47 -20.62 21.37 5.25
CA GLU A 47 -19.90 20.80 4.10
C GLU A 47 -20.18 19.30 3.98
N ALA A 48 -20.40 18.84 2.74
CA ALA A 48 -20.52 17.41 2.45
C ALA A 48 -19.16 16.74 2.56
N VAL A 49 -19.11 15.58 3.20
CA VAL A 49 -17.90 14.79 3.38
C VAL A 49 -18.14 13.34 3.01
N THR A 50 -17.11 12.69 2.48
CA THR A 50 -17.11 11.27 2.21
C THR A 50 -16.37 10.53 3.32
N ILE A 51 -17.00 9.51 3.88
CA ILE A 51 -16.42 8.64 4.89
C ILE A 51 -15.67 7.51 4.19
N ILE A 52 -14.39 7.38 4.50
CA ILE A 52 -13.52 6.32 3.99
C ILE A 52 -13.01 5.51 5.17
N GLU A 53 -13.34 4.22 5.20
CA GLU A 53 -12.76 3.29 6.15
C GLU A 53 -11.39 2.81 5.67
N THR A 54 -10.39 2.90 6.53
CA THR A 54 -9.01 2.55 6.22
C THR A 54 -8.47 1.54 7.24
N PRO A 55 -8.87 0.26 7.12
CA PRO A 55 -8.27 -0.77 7.96
C PRO A 55 -6.76 -0.82 7.74
N PRO A 56 -5.96 -1.17 8.76
CA PRO A 56 -4.52 -1.23 8.63
C PRO A 56 -4.11 -2.15 7.49
N LEU A 57 -3.16 -1.69 6.68
CA LEU A 57 -2.56 -2.49 5.62
C LEU A 57 -1.46 -3.39 6.18
N LYS A 58 -1.17 -4.47 5.49
CA LYS A 58 -0.04 -5.34 5.82
C LYS A 58 0.93 -5.43 4.66
N VAL A 59 2.20 -5.18 4.94
CA VAL A 59 3.27 -5.29 3.93
C VAL A 59 3.74 -6.74 3.87
N VAL A 60 3.71 -7.32 2.67
CA VAL A 60 3.98 -8.75 2.47
C VAL A 60 5.09 -9.03 1.45
N GLY A 61 5.67 -8.01 0.87
CA GLY A 61 6.77 -8.22 -0.05
C GLY A 61 7.41 -6.96 -0.57
N LEU A 62 8.51 -7.15 -1.28
CA LEU A 62 9.24 -6.12 -2.02
C LEU A 62 9.45 -6.58 -3.45
N VAL A 63 9.29 -5.65 -4.37
CA VAL A 63 9.63 -5.84 -5.80
C VAL A 63 10.68 -4.82 -6.19
N GLY A 64 11.77 -5.30 -6.77
CA GLY A 64 12.78 -4.46 -7.39
C GLY A 64 12.59 -4.42 -8.90
N TYR A 65 12.60 -3.21 -9.46
CA TYR A 65 12.47 -2.94 -10.88
C TYR A 65 13.77 -2.40 -11.47
N ILE A 66 14.08 -2.87 -12.65
CA ILE A 66 15.17 -2.33 -13.49
C ILE A 66 14.55 -1.49 -14.59
N GLU A 67 15.15 -0.37 -14.86
CA GLU A 67 14.82 0.47 -16.00
C GLU A 67 15.46 -0.10 -17.25
N THR A 68 14.63 -0.35 -18.26
CA THR A 68 15.06 -0.86 -19.57
C THR A 68 14.56 0.05 -20.67
N PRO A 69 15.14 0.03 -21.88
CA PRO A 69 14.64 0.81 -23.01
C PRO A 69 13.16 0.54 -23.36
N ARG A 70 12.63 -0.60 -22.94
CA ARG A 70 11.21 -0.99 -23.12
C ARG A 70 10.31 -0.65 -21.91
N GLY A 71 10.85 0.08 -20.93
CA GLY A 71 10.16 0.42 -19.68
C GLY A 71 10.66 -0.37 -18.46
N LEU A 72 9.98 -0.20 -17.34
CA LEU A 72 10.34 -0.86 -16.09
C LEU A 72 10.04 -2.36 -16.15
N ARG A 73 11.02 -3.17 -15.76
CA ARG A 73 10.92 -4.62 -15.67
C ARG A 73 11.20 -5.10 -14.24
N ALA A 74 10.32 -5.92 -13.67
CA ALA A 74 10.58 -6.56 -12.38
C ALA A 74 11.76 -7.54 -12.49
N LEU A 75 12.77 -7.36 -11.64
CA LEU A 75 13.94 -8.23 -11.57
C LEU A 75 13.77 -9.32 -10.53
N ALA A 76 13.36 -8.94 -9.33
CA ALA A 76 13.21 -9.85 -8.21
C ALA A 76 12.05 -9.42 -7.33
N THR A 77 11.32 -10.39 -6.81
CA THR A 77 10.26 -10.21 -5.82
C THR A 77 10.59 -11.05 -4.60
N VAL A 78 10.61 -10.40 -3.45
CA VAL A 78 10.82 -11.04 -2.15
C VAL A 78 9.51 -10.99 -1.39
N TRP A 79 9.00 -12.13 -0.98
CA TRP A 79 7.78 -12.25 -0.18
C TRP A 79 8.10 -12.49 1.28
N ALA A 80 7.22 -12.07 2.17
CA ALA A 80 7.25 -12.42 3.58
C ALA A 80 7.00 -13.91 3.79
N ASN A 81 7.45 -14.43 4.92
CA ASN A 81 7.32 -15.87 5.21
C ASN A 81 5.87 -16.25 5.55
N HIS A 82 5.15 -15.38 6.25
CA HIS A 82 3.77 -15.64 6.66
C HIS A 82 2.81 -14.78 5.85
N LEU A 83 2.06 -15.43 4.96
CA LEU A 83 1.04 -14.81 4.13
C LEU A 83 -0.36 -15.15 4.65
N ASP A 84 -1.22 -14.15 4.75
CA ASP A 84 -2.62 -14.33 5.12
C ASP A 84 -3.39 -15.16 4.07
N GLN A 85 -4.37 -15.93 4.53
CA GLN A 85 -5.22 -16.74 3.67
C GLN A 85 -5.96 -15.90 2.61
N GLY A 86 -6.43 -14.71 2.98
CA GLY A 86 -7.08 -13.79 2.06
C GLY A 86 -6.17 -13.34 0.92
N THR A 87 -4.86 -13.18 1.21
CA THR A 87 -3.83 -12.85 0.22
C THR A 87 -3.53 -14.06 -0.67
N MET A 88 -3.39 -15.25 -0.10
CA MET A 88 -3.21 -16.48 -0.87
C MET A 88 -4.39 -16.75 -1.82
N ARG A 89 -5.62 -16.43 -1.42
CA ARG A 89 -6.81 -16.53 -2.27
C ARG A 89 -6.70 -15.72 -3.57
N ARG A 90 -5.95 -14.61 -3.59
CA ARG A 90 -5.76 -13.78 -4.78
C ARG A 90 -5.09 -14.54 -5.93
N PHE A 91 -4.28 -15.51 -5.61
CA PHE A 91 -3.55 -16.33 -6.60
C PHE A 91 -4.35 -17.52 -7.14
N TYR A 92 -5.57 -17.73 -6.64
CA TYR A 92 -6.46 -18.80 -7.12
C TYR A 92 -7.65 -18.25 -7.86
N LYS A 93 -7.96 -18.85 -9.02
CA LYS A 93 -9.18 -18.55 -9.76
C LYS A 93 -10.40 -19.15 -9.06
N ASN A 94 -10.31 -20.42 -8.65
CA ASN A 94 -11.36 -21.18 -7.95
C ASN A 94 -10.84 -21.74 -6.62
N TRP A 95 -10.83 -20.91 -5.59
CA TRP A 95 -10.37 -21.30 -4.26
C TRP A 95 -11.16 -22.46 -3.65
N MET A 96 -12.48 -22.45 -3.82
CA MET A 96 -13.37 -23.46 -3.23
C MET A 96 -13.09 -24.87 -3.79
N ASN A 97 -12.88 -24.98 -5.10
CA ASN A 97 -12.67 -26.25 -5.79
C ASN A 97 -11.23 -26.76 -5.71
N SER A 98 -10.31 -25.95 -5.19
CA SER A 98 -8.90 -26.38 -5.04
C SER A 98 -8.75 -27.31 -3.84
N LYS A 99 -8.42 -28.57 -4.10
CA LYS A 99 -8.15 -29.58 -3.04
C LYS A 99 -6.87 -29.24 -2.28
N ASN A 100 -5.80 -28.89 -3.00
CA ASN A 100 -4.48 -28.60 -2.46
C ASN A 100 -4.17 -27.09 -2.54
N LYS A 101 -4.32 -26.37 -1.43
CA LYS A 101 -4.04 -24.93 -1.36
C LYS A 101 -2.55 -24.67 -1.11
N LYS A 102 -1.71 -25.00 -2.11
CA LYS A 102 -0.24 -24.99 -2.00
C LYS A 102 0.44 -23.68 -2.41
N ALA A 103 -0.29 -22.58 -2.61
CA ALA A 103 0.33 -21.30 -2.92
C ALA A 103 1.35 -20.92 -1.86
N PHE A 104 2.55 -20.54 -2.29
CA PHE A 104 3.68 -20.16 -1.46
C PHE A 104 4.24 -21.24 -0.52
N SER A 105 3.66 -22.42 -0.40
CA SER A 105 4.14 -23.47 0.49
C SER A 105 5.58 -23.92 0.18
N ARG A 106 5.92 -24.02 -1.12
CA ARG A 106 7.28 -24.33 -1.56
C ARG A 106 8.25 -23.19 -1.20
N TYR A 107 7.87 -21.95 -1.45
CA TYR A 107 8.68 -20.77 -1.13
C TYR A 107 8.98 -20.70 0.37
N GLN A 108 7.96 -20.90 1.21
CA GLN A 108 8.09 -20.93 2.66
C GLN A 108 9.00 -22.06 3.13
N ALA A 109 8.83 -23.26 2.57
CA ALA A 109 9.67 -24.41 2.91
C ALA A 109 11.14 -24.22 2.51
N GLU A 110 11.40 -23.59 1.37
CA GLU A 110 12.75 -23.28 0.89
C GLU A 110 13.40 -22.19 1.76
N ASN A 111 12.67 -21.16 2.15
CA ASN A 111 13.16 -20.11 3.05
C ASN A 111 13.42 -20.63 4.47
N ALA A 112 12.61 -21.60 4.95
CA ALA A 112 12.84 -22.23 6.25
C ALA A 112 14.12 -23.08 6.28
N LYS A 113 14.46 -23.71 5.14
CA LYS A 113 15.70 -24.51 5.01
C LYS A 113 16.94 -23.61 4.89
N ASP A 114 16.82 -22.51 4.14
CA ASP A 114 17.94 -21.61 3.89
C ASP A 114 17.51 -20.14 4.05
N PRO A 115 17.63 -19.59 5.27
CA PRO A 115 17.26 -18.21 5.56
C PRO A 115 18.12 -17.18 4.81
N LYS A 116 19.34 -17.55 4.41
CA LYS A 116 20.24 -16.64 3.62
C LYS A 116 19.70 -16.36 2.23
N ARG A 117 18.80 -17.20 1.71
CA ARG A 117 18.19 -17.02 0.39
C ARG A 117 17.46 -15.68 0.25
N VAL A 118 16.71 -15.28 1.28
CA VAL A 118 16.01 -13.99 1.31
C VAL A 118 17.01 -12.84 1.21
N GLU A 119 18.11 -12.92 1.96
CA GLU A 119 19.15 -11.90 1.94
C GLU A 119 19.85 -11.80 0.59
N VAL A 120 20.13 -12.92 -0.06
CA VAL A 120 20.70 -12.96 -1.43
C VAL A 120 19.77 -12.24 -2.40
N GLN A 121 18.45 -12.44 -2.33
CA GLN A 121 17.50 -11.75 -3.20
C GLN A 121 17.41 -10.25 -2.87
N LEU A 122 17.44 -9.85 -1.60
CA LEU A 122 17.49 -8.44 -1.20
C LEU A 122 18.78 -7.76 -1.70
N ASN A 123 19.92 -8.44 -1.61
CA ASN A 123 21.20 -7.94 -2.14
C ASN A 123 21.17 -7.80 -3.67
N ARG A 124 20.47 -8.71 -4.36
CA ARG A 124 20.25 -8.59 -5.80
C ARG A 124 19.42 -7.34 -6.14
N ILE A 125 18.38 -7.02 -5.36
CA ILE A 125 17.60 -5.79 -5.53
C ILE A 125 18.49 -4.57 -5.26
N ARG A 126 19.27 -4.55 -4.17
CA ARG A 126 20.17 -3.44 -3.83
C ARG A 126 21.19 -3.14 -4.94
N LYS A 127 21.70 -4.19 -5.60
CA LYS A 127 22.78 -4.07 -6.60
C LYS A 127 22.29 -3.63 -7.99
N TYR A 128 21.13 -4.10 -8.42
CA TYR A 128 20.71 -3.99 -9.82
C TYR A 128 19.44 -3.18 -10.06
N CYS A 129 18.63 -2.93 -9.06
CA CYS A 129 17.35 -2.26 -9.24
C CYS A 129 17.47 -0.75 -9.10
N THR A 130 16.68 -0.01 -9.88
CA THR A 130 16.57 1.45 -9.82
C THR A 130 15.33 1.89 -9.04
N VAL A 131 14.25 1.11 -9.09
CA VAL A 131 13.00 1.39 -8.41
C VAL A 131 12.65 0.24 -7.49
N VAL A 132 12.22 0.57 -6.27
CA VAL A 132 11.76 -0.40 -5.26
C VAL A 132 10.32 -0.09 -4.91
N ARG A 133 9.47 -1.13 -4.93
CA ARG A 133 8.07 -1.05 -4.51
C ARG A 133 7.79 -2.07 -3.42
N ALA A 134 7.04 -1.65 -2.41
CA ALA A 134 6.48 -2.56 -1.41
C ALA A 134 5.18 -3.16 -1.93
N ILE A 135 4.96 -4.45 -1.67
CA ILE A 135 3.69 -5.11 -1.89
C ILE A 135 2.91 -5.08 -0.59
N ALA A 136 1.76 -4.43 -0.61
CA ALA A 136 0.85 -4.37 0.53
C ALA A 136 -0.50 -5.00 0.18
N HIS A 137 -1.22 -5.44 1.20
CA HIS A 137 -2.58 -5.93 1.05
C HIS A 137 -3.50 -5.38 2.10
N THR A 138 -4.79 -5.32 1.78
CA THR A 138 -5.86 -4.98 2.71
C THR A 138 -6.21 -6.17 3.58
N GLN A 139 -6.66 -5.92 4.80
CA GLN A 139 -7.14 -6.94 5.72
C GLN A 139 -8.66 -7.02 5.70
N HIS A 140 -9.24 -7.79 4.78
CA HIS A 140 -10.70 -7.93 4.69
C HIS A 140 -11.33 -8.61 5.91
N ASN A 141 -10.56 -9.36 6.67
CA ASN A 141 -11.04 -10.00 7.89
C ASN A 141 -11.51 -8.98 8.95
N LEU A 142 -10.96 -7.76 8.92
CA LEU A 142 -11.36 -6.67 9.82
C LEU A 142 -12.67 -5.99 9.38
N MET A 143 -13.10 -6.21 8.13
CA MET A 143 -14.31 -5.62 7.57
C MET A 143 -15.38 -6.69 7.42
N THR A 144 -16.07 -6.99 8.50
CA THR A 144 -17.07 -8.08 8.58
C THR A 144 -18.26 -7.88 7.63
N ASN A 145 -18.60 -6.63 7.34
CA ASN A 145 -19.73 -6.27 6.47
C ASN A 145 -19.45 -6.53 4.98
N LEU A 146 -18.17 -6.66 4.58
CA LEU A 146 -17.82 -7.00 3.23
C LEU A 146 -17.84 -8.52 3.02
N ARG A 147 -18.65 -8.97 2.05
CA ARG A 147 -18.71 -10.39 1.67
C ARG A 147 -17.43 -10.87 0.95
N GLN A 148 -16.59 -9.98 0.53
CA GLN A 148 -15.32 -10.31 -0.14
C GLN A 148 -14.33 -10.88 0.88
N LYS A 149 -13.81 -12.07 0.57
CA LYS A 149 -12.80 -12.76 1.38
C LYS A 149 -11.39 -12.71 0.78
N LYS A 150 -11.26 -12.23 -0.47
CA LYS A 150 -9.97 -12.01 -1.11
C LYS A 150 -9.42 -10.64 -0.70
N ASN A 151 -8.20 -10.58 -0.21
CA ASN A 151 -7.51 -9.32 0.04
C ASN A 151 -7.17 -8.62 -1.28
N ASN A 152 -7.24 -7.31 -1.29
CA ASN A 152 -6.72 -6.52 -2.40
C ASN A 152 -5.22 -6.35 -2.22
N VAL A 153 -4.46 -6.69 -3.26
CA VAL A 153 -2.99 -6.61 -3.29
C VAL A 153 -2.60 -5.52 -4.26
N PHE A 154 -1.69 -4.65 -3.86
CA PHE A 154 -1.19 -3.56 -4.69
C PHE A 154 0.27 -3.24 -4.36
N GLU A 155 0.92 -2.51 -5.25
CA GLU A 155 2.29 -2.09 -5.10
C GLU A 155 2.36 -0.61 -4.74
N VAL A 156 3.19 -0.29 -3.76
CA VAL A 156 3.45 1.08 -3.30
C VAL A 156 4.91 1.40 -3.54
N GLN A 157 5.20 2.46 -4.28
CA GLN A 157 6.56 2.89 -4.53
C GLN A 157 7.19 3.49 -3.27
N ILE A 158 8.41 3.09 -2.97
CA ILE A 158 9.22 3.65 -1.90
C ILE A 158 10.13 4.70 -2.51
N ASN A 159 10.04 5.94 -2.04
CA ASN A 159 10.79 7.09 -2.52
C ASN A 159 11.76 7.61 -1.44
N GLY A 160 12.66 8.52 -1.84
CA GLY A 160 13.70 9.09 -0.97
C GLY A 160 14.88 8.16 -0.75
N GLY A 161 15.97 8.66 -0.20
CA GLY A 161 17.15 7.89 0.17
C GLY A 161 17.83 7.09 -0.94
N SER A 162 18.81 6.29 -0.56
CA SER A 162 19.49 5.35 -1.45
C SER A 162 18.63 4.07 -1.68
N ILE A 163 18.98 3.29 -2.69
CA ILE A 163 18.28 2.03 -2.96
C ILE A 163 18.44 1.05 -1.79
N ALA A 164 19.58 1.06 -1.13
CA ALA A 164 19.82 0.24 0.05
C ALA A 164 18.88 0.62 1.21
N ASP A 165 18.70 1.94 1.44
CA ASP A 165 17.80 2.45 2.46
C ASP A 165 16.34 2.09 2.17
N LYS A 166 15.92 2.22 0.90
CA LYS A 166 14.57 1.80 0.46
C LYS A 166 14.30 0.33 0.72
N VAL A 167 15.27 -0.54 0.44
CA VAL A 167 15.15 -1.98 0.68
C VAL A 167 15.09 -2.28 2.18
N ASN A 168 15.94 -1.64 2.99
CA ASN A 168 15.96 -1.81 4.44
C ASN A 168 14.64 -1.33 5.06
N PHE A 169 14.17 -0.15 4.63
CA PHE A 169 12.88 0.40 5.05
C PHE A 169 11.73 -0.58 4.75
N GLY A 170 11.60 -1.00 3.49
CA GLY A 170 10.53 -1.91 3.09
C GLY A 170 10.60 -3.27 3.77
N TYR A 171 11.79 -3.82 3.97
CA TYR A 171 11.99 -5.08 4.69
C TYR A 171 11.63 -4.94 6.19
N GLY A 172 11.92 -3.79 6.79
CA GLY A 172 11.56 -3.50 8.19
C GLY A 172 10.05 -3.50 8.47
N PHE A 173 9.22 -3.31 7.42
CA PHE A 173 7.75 -3.35 7.51
C PHE A 173 7.14 -4.72 7.17
N PHE A 174 7.95 -5.73 6.86
CA PHE A 174 7.41 -7.05 6.55
C PHE A 174 6.56 -7.58 7.71
N GLU A 175 5.38 -8.11 7.35
CA GLU A 175 4.40 -8.68 8.28
C GLU A 175 3.82 -7.70 9.32
N LYS A 176 4.27 -6.43 9.31
CA LYS A 176 3.75 -5.40 10.20
C LYS A 176 2.51 -4.73 9.61
N GLU A 177 1.67 -4.27 10.51
CA GLU A 177 0.51 -3.47 10.15
C GLU A 177 0.90 -2.01 9.98
N LEU A 178 0.40 -1.42 8.91
CA LEU A 178 0.59 -0.02 8.58
C LEU A 178 -0.75 0.71 8.70
N ARG A 179 -0.87 1.57 9.70
CA ARG A 179 -2.06 2.38 9.93
C ARG A 179 -2.01 3.66 9.11
N ILE A 180 -3.17 4.24 8.84
CA ILE A 180 -3.27 5.47 8.04
C ILE A 180 -2.61 6.67 8.70
N ASP A 181 -2.68 6.78 10.02
CA ASP A 181 -2.06 7.83 10.83
C ASP A 181 -0.53 7.86 10.74
N GLN A 182 0.09 6.74 10.36
CA GLN A 182 1.53 6.65 10.10
C GLN A 182 1.93 7.13 8.69
N VAL A 183 0.95 7.27 7.78
CA VAL A 183 1.19 7.62 6.37
C VAL A 183 0.77 9.06 6.07
N PHE A 184 -0.34 9.50 6.64
CA PHE A 184 -0.92 10.82 6.41
C PHE A 184 -1.13 11.56 7.72
N GLY A 185 -0.89 12.87 7.68
CA GLY A 185 -1.15 13.77 8.80
C GLY A 185 -2.60 14.29 8.80
N GLU A 186 -3.01 14.85 9.92
CA GLU A 186 -4.29 15.54 10.03
C GLU A 186 -4.34 16.77 9.10
N GLN A 187 -5.49 17.03 8.49
CA GLN A 187 -5.72 18.14 7.56
C GLN A 187 -4.79 18.14 6.34
N GLU A 188 -4.18 17.03 6.03
CA GLU A 188 -3.33 16.88 4.85
C GLU A 188 -4.18 16.80 3.58
N LEU A 189 -3.77 17.54 2.54
CA LEU A 189 -4.38 17.44 1.22
C LEU A 189 -3.85 16.20 0.50
N ILE A 190 -4.73 15.26 0.20
CA ILE A 190 -4.41 14.00 -0.45
C ILE A 190 -5.24 13.81 -1.72
N ASP A 191 -4.66 13.11 -2.70
CA ASP A 191 -5.36 12.69 -3.90
C ASP A 191 -6.04 11.34 -3.68
N VAL A 192 -7.33 11.26 -3.94
CA VAL A 192 -8.08 10.01 -3.90
C VAL A 192 -8.33 9.52 -5.32
N VAL A 193 -7.93 8.29 -5.59
CA VAL A 193 -8.07 7.65 -6.91
C VAL A 193 -8.98 6.44 -6.82
N GLY A 194 -9.97 6.37 -7.69
CA GLY A 194 -10.88 5.24 -7.75
C GLY A 194 -11.64 5.18 -9.08
N VAL A 195 -12.24 4.04 -9.38
CA VAL A 195 -13.16 3.87 -10.51
C VAL A 195 -14.58 4.07 -10.02
N THR A 196 -15.21 5.16 -10.44
CA THR A 196 -16.58 5.49 -10.04
C THR A 196 -17.60 4.70 -10.85
N LYS A 197 -18.85 4.61 -10.34
CA LYS A 197 -19.97 3.97 -11.06
C LYS A 197 -20.81 4.96 -11.88
N GLY A 198 -20.27 6.12 -12.23
CA GLY A 198 -20.92 7.13 -13.06
C GLY A 198 -21.33 8.41 -12.33
N HIS A 199 -21.34 8.46 -10.99
CA HIS A 199 -21.74 9.64 -10.21
C HIS A 199 -20.56 10.36 -9.52
N GLY A 200 -19.33 10.07 -9.93
CA GLY A 200 -18.14 10.64 -9.31
C GLY A 200 -17.79 9.96 -7.99
N PHE A 201 -16.80 10.52 -7.30
CA PHE A 201 -16.37 10.02 -5.98
C PHE A 201 -17.31 10.52 -4.87
N GLY A 202 -17.76 11.75 -4.97
CA GLY A 202 -18.65 12.45 -4.04
C GLY A 202 -17.93 13.42 -3.16
#